data_68eecac87e5b590dce1691c222aa52fd
#
_entry.id   68eecac87e5b590dce1691c222aa52fd
#
_cell.length_a   1.000
_cell.length_b   1.000
_cell.length_c   1.000
_cell.angle_alpha   90.00
_cell.angle_beta   90.00
_cell.angle_gamma   90.00
#
_symmetry.space_group_name_H-M   'P 1'
#
loop_
_entity.id
_entity.type
_entity.pdbx_description
1 polymer ?
#
loop_
_entity_poly.entity_id
_entity_poly.type
_entity_poly.pdbx_seq_one_letter_code
_entity_poly.pdbx_strand_id
1 'polypeptide(L)'
;TKLFNAGDIQGATDLLESSASLFEVADAKTLNKKTYLEAQIDQANKNFSAAFEKFTAFKAANGVNANYDNQVQLLTSDIVNSAIEDNAEKRFSEAAVKLYLAYQINPEVNKDYLYYAASSSVNATEFEISLSYYLKLKEINYDGITKQYLAKSVATGEDVELTESEFDLYKKTNDYSDYREENTESKLPEIIKNIALIYVQLGDNEKAMSAVKE
;
A
#
# COMPACT_ATOMS: atom_id res chain seq x y z
N THR A 1 25.26 8.56 4.40
CA THR A 1 24.55 9.12 3.22
C THR A 1 25.36 8.91 1.92
N LYS A 2 26.68 9.26 1.84
CA LYS A 2 27.44 9.09 0.59
C LYS A 2 27.48 7.63 0.13
N LEU A 3 27.79 6.68 1.02
CA LEU A 3 27.81 5.23 0.72
C LEU A 3 26.42 4.77 0.27
N PHE A 4 25.38 5.12 1.00
CA PHE A 4 23.99 4.79 0.65
C PHE A 4 23.62 5.28 -0.76
N ASN A 5 23.92 6.55 -1.07
CA ASN A 5 23.66 7.13 -2.40
C ASN A 5 24.48 6.48 -3.53
N ALA A 6 25.59 5.83 -3.19
CA ALA A 6 26.41 5.04 -4.11
C ALA A 6 25.92 3.58 -4.23
N GLY A 7 24.85 3.19 -3.53
CA GLY A 7 24.32 1.83 -3.52
C GLY A 7 25.01 0.89 -2.52
N ASP A 8 25.98 1.38 -1.76
CA ASP A 8 26.67 0.60 -0.74
C ASP A 8 25.88 0.64 0.59
N ILE A 9 24.83 -0.17 0.64
CA ILE A 9 23.92 -0.23 1.79
C ILE A 9 24.64 -0.81 3.01
N GLN A 10 25.42 -1.90 2.81
CA GLN A 10 26.15 -2.54 3.90
C GLN A 10 27.22 -1.60 4.47
N GLY A 11 28.02 -0.96 3.63
CA GLY A 11 29.01 0.02 4.09
C GLY A 11 28.39 1.22 4.80
N ALA A 12 27.18 1.64 4.41
CA ALA A 12 26.46 2.68 5.13
C ALA A 12 26.01 2.22 6.53
N THR A 13 25.57 0.98 6.66
CA THR A 13 25.16 0.35 7.93
C THR A 13 26.38 0.23 8.86
N ASP A 14 27.48 -0.37 8.39
CA ASP A 14 28.70 -0.57 9.17
C ASP A 14 29.28 0.76 9.69
N LEU A 15 29.19 1.82 8.85
CA LEU A 15 29.65 3.15 9.23
C LEU A 15 28.76 3.76 10.32
N LEU A 16 27.44 3.56 10.27
CA LEU A 16 26.52 4.03 11.30
C LEU A 16 26.79 3.33 12.63
N GLU A 17 26.96 2.02 12.62
CA GLU A 17 27.24 1.20 13.80
C GLU A 17 28.60 1.58 14.43
N SER A 18 29.65 1.67 13.64
CA SER A 18 30.98 2.07 14.14
C SER A 18 31.05 3.51 14.66
N SER A 19 30.10 4.35 14.25
CA SER A 19 29.97 5.73 14.71
C SER A 19 29.00 5.93 15.88
N ALA A 20 28.47 4.86 16.47
CA ALA A 20 27.41 4.92 17.49
C ALA A 20 27.73 5.90 18.64
N SER A 21 28.98 5.88 19.18
CA SER A 21 29.40 6.78 20.27
C SER A 21 29.39 8.26 19.88
N LEU A 22 29.55 8.59 18.60
CA LEU A 22 29.49 9.98 18.12
C LEU A 22 28.05 10.51 18.16
N PHE A 23 27.07 9.65 18.03
CA PHE A 23 25.64 10.04 18.09
C PHE A 23 25.13 10.29 19.50
N GLU A 24 25.83 9.80 20.54
CA GLU A 24 25.46 10.08 21.94
C GLU A 24 25.57 11.57 22.31
N VAL A 25 26.48 12.28 21.63
CA VAL A 25 26.75 13.72 21.86
C VAL A 25 26.33 14.58 20.66
N ALA A 26 25.65 14.01 19.68
CA ALA A 26 25.26 14.71 18.46
C ALA A 26 24.07 15.66 18.69
N ASP A 27 24.03 16.74 17.93
CA ASP A 27 22.90 17.66 17.92
C ASP A 27 21.65 17.02 17.29
N ALA A 28 20.48 17.61 17.58
CA ALA A 28 19.19 17.12 17.07
C ALA A 28 19.15 17.01 15.53
N LYS A 29 19.79 17.95 14.82
CA LYS A 29 19.83 17.93 13.35
C LYS A 29 20.62 16.73 12.81
N THR A 30 21.70 16.37 13.47
CA THR A 30 22.53 15.19 13.13
C THR A 30 21.77 13.91 13.45
N LEU A 31 21.09 13.83 14.61
CA LEU A 31 20.26 12.69 14.99
C LEU A 31 19.09 12.49 14.01
N ASN A 32 18.43 13.56 13.60
CA ASN A 32 17.36 13.48 12.60
C ASN A 32 17.85 12.95 11.25
N LYS A 33 19.03 13.38 10.79
CA LYS A 33 19.62 12.84 9.56
C LYS A 33 20.00 11.37 9.70
N LYS A 34 20.47 10.94 10.88
CA LYS A 34 20.75 9.55 11.19
C LYS A 34 19.45 8.73 11.08
N THR A 35 18.39 9.12 11.80
CA THR A 35 17.09 8.44 11.77
C THR A 35 16.55 8.30 10.35
N TYR A 36 16.62 9.36 9.55
CA TYR A 36 16.20 9.33 8.16
C TYR A 36 17.01 8.35 7.30
N LEU A 37 18.34 8.34 7.45
CA LEU A 37 19.20 7.40 6.73
C LEU A 37 18.97 5.95 7.18
N GLU A 38 18.77 5.70 8.46
CA GLU A 38 18.42 4.37 8.99
C GLU A 38 17.07 3.88 8.41
N ALA A 39 16.07 4.76 8.31
CA ALA A 39 14.81 4.43 7.66
C ALA A 39 15.00 4.02 6.20
N GLN A 40 15.85 4.74 5.45
CA GLN A 40 16.16 4.41 4.06
C GLN A 40 16.92 3.08 3.92
N ILE A 41 17.83 2.78 4.85
CA ILE A 41 18.56 1.50 4.91
C ILE A 41 17.57 0.36 5.20
N ASP A 42 16.67 0.52 6.16
CA ASP A 42 15.64 -0.47 6.46
C ASP A 42 14.74 -0.72 5.24
N GLN A 43 14.32 0.34 4.54
CA GLN A 43 13.54 0.21 3.31
C GLN A 43 14.31 -0.59 2.25
N ALA A 44 15.58 -0.27 2.00
CA ALA A 44 16.42 -0.97 1.02
C ALA A 44 16.61 -2.46 1.37
N ASN A 45 16.62 -2.79 2.65
CA ASN A 45 16.71 -4.16 3.18
C ASN A 45 15.34 -4.85 3.28
N LYS A 46 14.26 -4.23 2.80
CA LYS A 46 12.86 -4.72 2.89
C LYS A 46 12.36 -4.85 4.34
N ASN A 47 12.98 -4.19 5.31
CA ASN A 47 12.54 -4.08 6.70
C ASN A 47 11.48 -2.98 6.84
N PHE A 48 10.38 -3.11 6.11
CA PHE A 48 9.41 -2.03 5.88
C PHE A 48 8.75 -1.48 7.14
N SER A 49 8.44 -2.31 8.12
CA SER A 49 7.86 -1.83 9.39
C SER A 49 8.83 -0.93 10.15
N ALA A 50 10.11 -1.33 10.24
CA ALA A 50 11.14 -0.52 10.88
C ALA A 50 11.41 0.80 10.12
N ALA A 51 11.38 0.73 8.78
CA ALA A 51 11.48 1.93 7.94
C ALA A 51 10.32 2.91 8.22
N PHE A 52 9.09 2.42 8.26
CA PHE A 52 7.90 3.24 8.53
C PHE A 52 7.93 3.87 9.92
N GLU A 53 8.30 3.11 10.95
CA GLU A 53 8.48 3.63 12.32
C GLU A 53 9.48 4.78 12.36
N LYS A 54 10.64 4.63 11.73
CA LYS A 54 11.69 5.66 11.69
C LYS A 54 11.29 6.88 10.86
N PHE A 55 10.61 6.70 9.72
CA PHE A 55 10.06 7.83 8.97
C PHE A 55 8.99 8.57 9.78
N THR A 56 8.16 7.85 10.54
CA THR A 56 7.16 8.45 11.42
C THR A 56 7.83 9.26 12.54
N ALA A 57 8.87 8.73 13.16
CA ALA A 57 9.68 9.45 14.16
C ALA A 57 10.35 10.69 13.57
N PHE A 58 10.90 10.58 12.35
CA PHE A 58 11.47 11.72 11.63
C PHE A 58 10.43 12.81 11.38
N LYS A 59 9.22 12.43 10.92
CA LYS A 59 8.09 13.35 10.71
C LYS A 59 7.70 14.07 12.00
N ALA A 60 7.61 13.36 13.10
CA ALA A 60 7.25 13.93 14.40
C ALA A 60 8.26 15.00 14.86
N ALA A 61 9.55 14.80 14.58
CA ALA A 61 10.63 15.71 14.95
C ALA A 61 10.77 16.92 14.00
N ASN A 62 10.42 16.78 12.72
CA ASN A 62 10.76 17.77 11.68
C ASN A 62 9.54 18.32 10.92
N GLY A 63 8.34 17.79 11.17
CA GLY A 63 7.15 18.09 10.38
C GLY A 63 7.16 17.45 8.98
N VAL A 64 6.10 17.73 8.22
CA VAL A 64 5.94 17.24 6.84
C VAL A 64 6.65 18.19 5.88
N ASN A 65 7.36 17.62 4.91
CA ASN A 65 7.95 18.36 3.80
C ASN A 65 7.97 17.48 2.54
N ALA A 66 8.17 18.08 1.37
CA ALA A 66 8.13 17.37 0.09
C ALA A 66 9.07 16.16 0.01
N ASN A 67 10.24 16.21 0.64
CA ASN A 67 11.16 15.07 0.67
C ASN A 67 10.61 13.91 1.48
N TYR A 68 9.96 14.19 2.61
CA TYR A 68 9.28 13.19 3.42
C TYR A 68 8.12 12.55 2.64
N ASP A 69 7.26 13.36 2.03
CA ASP A 69 6.11 12.89 1.27
C ASP A 69 6.52 11.98 0.11
N ASN A 70 7.53 12.39 -0.67
CA ASN A 70 8.09 11.57 -1.75
C ASN A 70 8.66 10.25 -1.23
N GLN A 71 9.38 10.28 -0.10
CA GLN A 71 10.00 9.08 0.48
C GLN A 71 8.94 8.10 1.00
N VAL A 72 7.88 8.60 1.59
CA VAL A 72 6.76 7.77 2.06
C VAL A 72 5.97 7.16 0.89
N GLN A 73 5.82 7.87 -0.23
CA GLN A 73 5.26 7.31 -1.45
C GLN A 73 6.13 6.19 -2.03
N LEU A 74 7.46 6.38 -2.06
CA LEU A 74 8.40 5.34 -2.48
C LEU A 74 8.32 4.12 -1.56
N LEU A 75 8.31 4.33 -0.24
CA LEU A 75 8.14 3.24 0.73
C LEU A 75 6.84 2.47 0.48
N THR A 76 5.72 3.17 0.27
CA THR A 76 4.44 2.53 -0.03
C THR A 76 4.52 1.70 -1.31
N SER A 77 5.15 2.22 -2.36
CA SER A 77 5.33 1.49 -3.62
C SER A 77 6.19 0.23 -3.45
N ASP A 78 7.29 0.33 -2.70
CA ASP A 78 8.17 -0.82 -2.43
C ASP A 78 7.46 -1.92 -1.63
N ILE A 79 6.67 -1.52 -0.62
CA ILE A 79 5.85 -2.44 0.18
C ILE A 79 4.85 -3.17 -0.72
N VAL A 80 4.11 -2.43 -1.55
CA VAL A 80 3.08 -2.99 -2.43
C VAL A 80 3.69 -3.92 -3.47
N ASN A 81 4.78 -3.53 -4.11
CA ASN A 81 5.50 -4.38 -5.06
C ASN A 81 5.97 -5.67 -4.40
N SER A 82 6.54 -5.58 -3.19
CA SER A 82 6.95 -6.75 -2.43
C SER A 82 5.77 -7.65 -2.02
N ALA A 83 4.61 -7.08 -1.73
CA ALA A 83 3.39 -7.86 -1.44
C ALA A 83 2.84 -8.54 -2.71
N ILE A 84 2.94 -7.91 -3.88
CA ILE A 84 2.58 -8.53 -5.16
C ILE A 84 3.48 -9.73 -5.45
N GLU A 85 4.80 -9.60 -5.22
CA GLU A 85 5.75 -10.71 -5.33
C GLU A 85 5.34 -11.87 -4.40
N ASP A 86 5.02 -11.59 -3.13
CA ASP A 86 4.59 -12.60 -2.16
C ASP A 86 3.29 -13.30 -2.60
N ASN A 87 2.30 -12.55 -3.08
CA ASN A 87 1.05 -13.14 -3.58
C ASN A 87 1.30 -14.04 -4.79
N ALA A 88 2.17 -13.65 -5.72
CA ALA A 88 2.54 -14.46 -6.87
C ALA A 88 3.22 -15.78 -6.47
N GLU A 89 4.01 -15.76 -5.39
CA GLU A 89 4.67 -16.93 -4.80
C GLU A 89 3.81 -17.66 -3.76
N LYS A 90 2.55 -17.25 -3.59
CA LYS A 90 1.57 -17.81 -2.63
C LYS A 90 1.98 -17.66 -1.15
N ARG A 91 2.83 -16.69 -0.85
CA ARG A 91 3.13 -16.25 0.52
C ARG A 91 2.08 -15.24 0.98
N PHE A 92 0.85 -15.73 1.11
CA PHE A 92 -0.32 -14.87 1.32
C PHE A 92 -0.32 -14.15 2.67
N SER A 93 0.20 -14.79 3.73
CA SER A 93 0.36 -14.15 5.06
C SER A 93 1.29 -12.94 4.99
N GLU A 94 2.46 -13.09 4.36
CA GLU A 94 3.45 -12.03 4.19
C GLU A 94 2.89 -10.90 3.33
N ALA A 95 2.17 -11.24 2.26
CA ALA A 95 1.50 -10.26 1.43
C ALA A 95 0.46 -9.46 2.21
N ALA A 96 -0.38 -10.13 3.02
CA ALA A 96 -1.40 -9.49 3.83
C ALA A 96 -0.80 -8.49 4.82
N VAL A 97 0.27 -8.88 5.52
CA VAL A 97 0.98 -7.99 6.46
C VAL A 97 1.53 -6.75 5.77
N LYS A 98 2.16 -6.90 4.60
CA LYS A 98 2.70 -5.79 3.81
C LYS A 98 1.59 -4.86 3.30
N LEU A 99 0.51 -5.41 2.75
CA LEU A 99 -0.63 -4.62 2.26
C LEU A 99 -1.30 -3.85 3.41
N TYR A 100 -1.44 -4.47 4.58
CA TYR A 100 -1.96 -3.77 5.75
C TYR A 100 -1.03 -2.64 6.20
N LEU A 101 0.29 -2.84 6.16
CA LEU A 101 1.27 -1.77 6.43
C LEU A 101 1.13 -0.62 5.43
N ALA A 102 0.97 -0.93 4.12
CA ALA A 102 0.74 0.09 3.11
C ALA A 102 -0.54 0.91 3.37
N TYR A 103 -1.62 0.26 3.84
CA TYR A 103 -2.82 0.95 4.31
C TYR A 103 -2.52 1.87 5.49
N GLN A 104 -1.78 1.40 6.51
CA GLN A 104 -1.46 2.17 7.71
C GLN A 104 -0.64 3.43 7.46
N ILE A 105 0.15 3.47 6.39
CA ILE A 105 0.95 4.65 6.01
C ILE A 105 0.06 5.86 5.73
N ASN A 106 -1.05 5.67 5.02
CA ASN A 106 -2.03 6.73 4.75
C ASN A 106 -3.44 6.12 4.61
N PRO A 107 -4.16 5.89 5.72
CA PRO A 107 -5.44 5.19 5.72
C PRO A 107 -6.54 5.87 4.89
N GLU A 108 -6.47 7.18 4.70
CA GLU A 108 -7.47 7.90 3.91
C GLU A 108 -7.32 7.66 2.40
N VAL A 109 -6.09 7.53 1.94
CA VAL A 109 -5.75 7.36 0.52
C VAL A 109 -5.63 5.89 0.14
N ASN A 110 -5.08 5.07 1.02
CA ASN A 110 -4.62 3.71 0.75
C ASN A 110 -5.68 2.63 1.09
N LYS A 111 -6.97 2.95 1.02
CA LYS A 111 -8.06 2.04 1.41
C LYS A 111 -8.07 0.74 0.62
N ASP A 112 -7.67 0.78 -0.65
CA ASP A 112 -7.57 -0.41 -1.51
C ASP A 112 -6.59 -1.44 -0.96
N TYR A 113 -5.50 -1.03 -0.32
CA TYR A 113 -4.56 -1.98 0.25
C TYR A 113 -5.13 -2.72 1.46
N LEU A 114 -6.07 -2.13 2.22
CA LEU A 114 -6.81 -2.85 3.26
C LEU A 114 -7.70 -3.95 2.66
N TYR A 115 -8.35 -3.67 1.52
CA TYR A 115 -9.15 -4.66 0.80
C TYR A 115 -8.26 -5.81 0.29
N TYR A 116 -7.10 -5.51 -0.31
CA TYR A 116 -6.18 -6.55 -0.77
C TYR A 116 -5.54 -7.32 0.40
N ALA A 117 -5.28 -6.67 1.55
CA ALA A 117 -4.83 -7.35 2.77
C ALA A 117 -5.87 -8.35 3.26
N ALA A 118 -7.16 -7.95 3.30
CA ALA A 118 -8.26 -8.84 3.67
C ALA A 118 -8.34 -10.07 2.75
N SER A 119 -8.25 -9.85 1.43
CA SER A 119 -8.28 -10.93 0.43
C SER A 119 -7.07 -11.88 0.55
N SER A 120 -5.85 -11.33 0.74
CA SER A 120 -4.65 -12.15 0.96
C SER A 120 -4.76 -12.97 2.25
N SER A 121 -5.31 -12.41 3.34
CA SER A 121 -5.55 -13.15 4.59
C SER A 121 -6.56 -14.29 4.42
N VAL A 122 -7.59 -14.14 3.56
CA VAL A 122 -8.47 -15.28 3.19
C VAL A 122 -7.68 -16.39 2.53
N ASN A 123 -6.83 -16.04 1.56
CA ASN A 123 -6.00 -17.01 0.84
C ASN A 123 -4.98 -17.70 1.77
N ALA A 124 -4.54 -17.00 2.82
CA ALA A 124 -3.70 -17.54 3.89
C ALA A 124 -4.49 -18.39 4.91
N THR A 125 -5.81 -18.45 4.80
CA THR A 125 -6.71 -19.08 5.80
C THR A 125 -6.65 -18.42 7.19
N GLU A 126 -6.22 -17.16 7.27
CA GLU A 126 -6.17 -16.34 8.48
C GLU A 126 -7.51 -15.62 8.67
N PHE A 127 -8.56 -16.39 8.94
CA PHE A 127 -9.94 -15.92 8.87
C PHE A 127 -10.26 -14.81 9.88
N GLU A 128 -9.73 -14.85 11.10
CA GLU A 128 -9.94 -13.81 12.11
C GLU A 128 -9.31 -12.47 11.69
N ILE A 129 -8.10 -12.52 11.12
CA ILE A 129 -7.40 -11.33 10.61
C ILE A 129 -8.17 -10.75 9.43
N SER A 130 -8.52 -11.60 8.45
CA SER A 130 -9.29 -11.21 7.29
C SER A 130 -10.63 -10.57 7.67
N LEU A 131 -11.36 -11.17 8.62
CA LEU A 131 -12.61 -10.64 9.14
C LEU A 131 -12.42 -9.23 9.71
N SER A 132 -11.36 -9.02 10.50
CA SER A 132 -11.08 -7.71 11.08
C SER A 132 -10.87 -6.64 10.01
N TYR A 133 -10.19 -6.97 8.92
CA TYR A 133 -9.94 -6.06 7.81
C TYR A 133 -11.23 -5.77 7.00
N TYR A 134 -12.04 -6.79 6.70
CA TYR A 134 -13.31 -6.57 6.01
C TYR A 134 -14.31 -5.76 6.85
N LEU A 135 -14.39 -6.01 8.16
CA LEU A 135 -15.22 -5.21 9.07
C LEU A 135 -14.74 -3.75 9.12
N LYS A 136 -13.43 -3.53 9.10
CA LYS A 136 -12.85 -2.18 9.01
C LYS A 136 -13.20 -1.49 7.70
N LEU A 137 -13.18 -2.19 6.56
CA LEU A 137 -13.63 -1.66 5.26
C LEU A 137 -15.09 -1.23 5.31
N LYS A 138 -15.97 -2.04 5.94
CA LYS A 138 -17.37 -1.69 6.15
C LYS A 138 -17.51 -0.44 7.04
N GLU A 139 -16.77 -0.36 8.15
CA GLU A 139 -16.76 0.79 9.07
C GLU A 139 -16.40 2.11 8.38
N ILE A 140 -15.38 2.08 7.48
CA ILE A 140 -14.94 3.26 6.75
C ILE A 140 -15.75 3.51 5.46
N ASN A 141 -16.84 2.78 5.23
CA ASN A 141 -17.70 2.85 4.05
C ASN A 141 -16.92 2.75 2.74
N TYR A 142 -15.96 1.80 2.68
CA TYR A 142 -15.20 1.56 1.47
C TYR A 142 -16.06 0.81 0.45
N ASP A 143 -16.24 1.39 -0.74
CA ASP A 143 -16.98 0.80 -1.85
C ASP A 143 -16.09 0.29 -2.98
N GLY A 144 -14.81 0.72 -3.00
CA GLY A 144 -13.83 0.33 -4.02
C GLY A 144 -14.16 0.79 -5.44
N ILE A 145 -15.07 1.76 -5.56
CA ILE A 145 -15.40 2.35 -6.87
C ILE A 145 -14.24 3.23 -7.33
N THR A 146 -13.75 2.97 -8.53
CA THR A 146 -12.73 3.77 -9.19
C THR A 146 -13.23 4.26 -10.53
N LYS A 147 -12.74 5.43 -10.96
CA LYS A 147 -13.03 5.97 -12.27
C LYS A 147 -12.12 5.31 -13.30
N GLN A 148 -12.73 4.83 -14.40
CA GLN A 148 -12.04 4.30 -15.56
C GLN A 148 -12.15 5.27 -16.72
N TYR A 149 -11.08 5.41 -17.47
CA TYR A 149 -11.00 6.22 -18.68
C TYR A 149 -10.89 5.30 -19.88
N LEU A 150 -11.95 5.18 -20.65
CA LEU A 150 -12.06 4.24 -21.76
C LEU A 150 -12.07 4.99 -23.08
N ALA A 151 -11.44 4.40 -24.09
CA ALA A 151 -11.50 4.88 -25.46
C ALA A 151 -11.45 3.73 -26.43
N LYS A 152 -11.93 3.91 -27.64
CA LYS A 152 -11.86 2.92 -28.71
C LYS A 152 -10.66 3.18 -29.59
N SER A 153 -9.76 2.21 -29.70
CA SER A 153 -8.61 2.26 -30.61
C SER A 153 -9.08 2.33 -32.07
N VAL A 154 -8.66 3.32 -32.82
CA VAL A 154 -8.98 3.43 -34.27
C VAL A 154 -8.27 2.32 -35.06
N ALA A 155 -7.10 1.90 -34.62
CA ALA A 155 -6.30 0.86 -35.31
C ALA A 155 -6.90 -0.54 -35.15
N THR A 156 -7.43 -0.91 -33.96
CA THR A 156 -7.91 -2.26 -33.66
C THR A 156 -9.44 -2.35 -33.56
N GLY A 157 -10.12 -1.24 -33.32
CA GLY A 157 -11.55 -1.18 -33.07
C GLY A 157 -11.94 -1.70 -31.66
N GLU A 158 -10.97 -1.98 -30.79
CA GLU A 158 -11.18 -2.49 -29.44
C GLU A 158 -11.24 -1.37 -28.41
N ASP A 159 -11.95 -1.62 -27.32
CA ASP A 159 -11.95 -0.75 -26.16
C ASP A 159 -10.63 -0.90 -25.40
N VAL A 160 -10.06 0.24 -25.00
CA VAL A 160 -8.80 0.33 -24.25
C VAL A 160 -9.01 1.18 -23.03
N GLU A 161 -8.53 0.72 -21.87
CA GLU A 161 -8.45 1.54 -20.69
C GLU A 161 -7.15 2.36 -20.73
N LEU A 162 -7.29 3.66 -20.51
CA LEU A 162 -6.21 4.64 -20.52
C LEU A 162 -6.02 5.19 -19.10
N THR A 163 -4.83 5.66 -18.81
CA THR A 163 -4.65 6.53 -17.64
C THR A 163 -5.33 7.89 -17.88
N GLU A 164 -5.67 8.63 -16.83
CA GLU A 164 -6.25 9.97 -16.94
C GLU A 164 -5.40 10.89 -17.84
N SER A 165 -4.08 10.82 -17.66
CA SER A 165 -3.13 11.63 -18.44
C SER A 165 -3.11 11.25 -19.92
N GLU A 166 -3.18 9.96 -20.25
CA GLU A 166 -3.28 9.47 -21.63
C GLU A 166 -4.62 9.85 -22.26
N PHE A 167 -5.71 9.72 -21.49
CA PHE A 167 -7.05 10.07 -21.92
C PHE A 167 -7.14 11.56 -22.35
N ASP A 168 -6.58 12.46 -21.56
CA ASP A 168 -6.53 13.88 -21.89
C ASP A 168 -5.55 14.21 -23.04
N LEU A 169 -4.46 13.46 -23.12
CA LEU A 169 -3.48 13.63 -24.20
C LEU A 169 -4.07 13.16 -25.53
N TYR A 170 -4.62 11.96 -25.56
CA TYR A 170 -5.09 11.32 -26.80
C TYR A 170 -6.39 11.93 -27.34
N LYS A 171 -7.20 12.61 -26.53
CA LYS A 171 -8.30 13.45 -27.02
C LYS A 171 -7.88 14.49 -28.07
N LYS A 172 -6.58 14.82 -28.09
CA LYS A 172 -5.99 15.78 -29.06
C LYS A 172 -5.42 15.09 -30.31
N THR A 173 -5.51 13.77 -30.41
CA THR A 173 -5.02 12.95 -31.52
C THR A 173 -6.19 12.23 -32.18
N ASN A 174 -5.92 11.55 -33.29
CA ASN A 174 -6.91 10.71 -34.00
C ASN A 174 -6.71 9.22 -33.78
N ASP A 175 -5.91 8.83 -32.77
CA ASP A 175 -5.56 7.43 -32.53
C ASP A 175 -6.69 6.66 -31.83
N TYR A 176 -7.55 7.40 -31.13
CA TYR A 176 -8.69 6.86 -30.39
C TYR A 176 -9.97 7.65 -30.71
N SER A 177 -11.11 7.01 -30.47
CA SER A 177 -12.47 7.54 -30.59
C SER A 177 -13.32 7.08 -29.41
N ASP A 178 -14.56 7.52 -29.34
CA ASP A 178 -15.53 7.03 -28.33
C ASP A 178 -14.99 7.11 -26.87
N TYR A 179 -14.46 8.31 -26.54
CA TYR A 179 -13.92 8.58 -25.20
C TYR A 179 -15.05 8.63 -24.17
N ARG A 180 -14.94 7.81 -23.12
CA ARG A 180 -15.93 7.76 -22.05
C ARG A 180 -15.28 7.54 -20.69
N GLU A 181 -15.91 8.10 -19.67
CA GLU A 181 -15.57 7.92 -18.28
C GLU A 181 -16.63 7.02 -17.65
N GLU A 182 -16.21 5.96 -17.05
CA GLU A 182 -17.09 5.02 -16.36
C GLU A 182 -16.61 4.79 -14.94
N ASN A 183 -17.48 4.31 -14.06
CA ASN A 183 -17.08 3.86 -12.74
C ASN A 183 -17.06 2.33 -12.74
N THR A 184 -16.08 1.76 -12.03
CA THR A 184 -16.09 0.31 -11.74
C THR A 184 -17.28 -0.05 -10.86
N GLU A 185 -17.63 -1.32 -10.85
CA GLU A 185 -18.64 -1.82 -9.90
C GLU A 185 -18.15 -1.70 -8.45
N SER A 186 -19.10 -1.50 -7.54
CA SER A 186 -18.80 -1.48 -6.11
C SER A 186 -18.32 -2.85 -5.62
N LYS A 187 -17.28 -2.86 -4.79
CA LYS A 187 -16.78 -4.05 -4.08
C LYS A 187 -17.57 -4.38 -2.82
N LEU A 188 -18.52 -3.53 -2.42
CA LEU A 188 -19.30 -3.73 -1.19
C LEU A 188 -20.07 -5.05 -1.15
N PRO A 189 -20.73 -5.51 -2.24
CA PRO A 189 -21.40 -6.81 -2.23
C PRO A 189 -20.43 -7.98 -2.00
N GLU A 190 -19.24 -7.90 -2.57
CA GLU A 190 -18.19 -8.90 -2.36
C GLU A 190 -17.67 -8.88 -0.92
N ILE A 191 -17.45 -7.71 -0.34
CA ILE A 191 -17.03 -7.53 1.06
C ILE A 191 -18.06 -8.17 2.00
N ILE A 192 -19.36 -7.88 1.81
CA ILE A 192 -20.43 -8.45 2.62
C ILE A 192 -20.47 -9.98 2.49
N LYS A 193 -20.35 -10.49 1.27
CA LYS A 193 -20.27 -11.92 1.02
C LYS A 193 -19.09 -12.57 1.73
N ASN A 194 -17.91 -11.97 1.67
CA ASN A 194 -16.71 -12.50 2.31
C ASN A 194 -16.82 -12.48 3.83
N ILE A 195 -17.37 -11.42 4.44
CA ILE A 195 -17.66 -11.37 5.88
C ILE A 195 -18.56 -12.55 6.28
N ALA A 196 -19.66 -12.79 5.54
CA ALA A 196 -20.57 -13.89 5.85
C ALA A 196 -19.89 -15.25 5.70
N LEU A 197 -19.14 -15.49 4.64
CA LEU A 197 -18.39 -16.73 4.42
C LEU A 197 -17.36 -16.98 5.52
N ILE A 198 -16.65 -15.94 5.96
CA ILE A 198 -15.66 -16.06 7.03
C ILE A 198 -16.34 -16.40 8.36
N TYR A 199 -17.50 -15.79 8.69
CA TYR A 199 -18.27 -16.18 9.87
C TYR A 199 -18.69 -17.65 9.83
N VAL A 200 -19.08 -18.18 8.65
CA VAL A 200 -19.35 -19.62 8.49
C VAL A 200 -18.10 -20.46 8.78
N GLN A 201 -16.94 -20.06 8.27
CA GLN A 201 -15.66 -20.77 8.53
C GLN A 201 -15.31 -20.77 10.02
N LEU A 202 -15.62 -19.68 10.72
CA LEU A 202 -15.40 -19.53 12.17
C LEU A 202 -16.51 -20.20 13.02
N GLY A 203 -17.53 -20.78 12.38
CA GLY A 203 -18.65 -21.48 13.08
C GLY A 203 -19.74 -20.54 13.62
N ASP A 204 -19.72 -19.25 13.30
CA ASP A 204 -20.70 -18.26 13.76
C ASP A 204 -21.80 -18.02 12.71
N ASN A 205 -22.69 -18.98 12.58
CA ASN A 205 -23.77 -18.92 11.59
C ASN A 205 -24.78 -17.79 11.85
N GLU A 206 -24.95 -17.34 13.09
CA GLU A 206 -25.86 -16.22 13.41
C GLU A 206 -25.32 -14.90 12.86
N LYS A 207 -24.03 -14.63 13.07
CA LYS A 207 -23.39 -13.46 12.48
C LYS A 207 -23.29 -13.54 10.96
N ALA A 208 -23.07 -14.73 10.41
CA ALA A 208 -23.10 -14.91 8.95
C ALA A 208 -24.45 -14.50 8.35
N MET A 209 -25.56 -14.92 8.97
CA MET A 209 -26.93 -14.55 8.54
C MET A 209 -27.22 -13.06 8.73
N SER A 210 -26.69 -12.44 9.78
CA SER A 210 -26.84 -10.99 10.02
C SER A 210 -26.08 -10.17 8.98
N ALA A 211 -24.86 -10.58 8.64
CA ALA A 211 -24.00 -9.84 7.71
C ALA A 211 -24.61 -9.67 6.31
N VAL A 212 -25.46 -10.61 5.85
CA VAL A 212 -26.11 -10.53 4.52
C VAL A 212 -27.45 -9.79 4.55
N LYS A 213 -27.98 -9.41 5.71
CA LYS A 213 -29.25 -8.70 5.84
C LYS A 213 -29.10 -7.19 5.97
N GLU A 214 -27.88 -6.72 6.25
CA GLU A 214 -27.52 -5.32 6.36
C GLU A 214 -27.08 -4.73 5.00
#